data_34c577b95716eb5554312cd387707567
#
_entry.id   34c577b95716eb5554312cd387707567
#
_cell.length_a   1.000
_cell.length_b   1.000
_cell.length_c   1.000
_cell.angle_alpha   90.00
_cell.angle_beta   90.00
_cell.angle_gamma   90.00
#
_symmetry.space_group_name_H-M   'P 1'
#
loop_
_entity.id
_entity.type
_entity.pdbx_description
1 polymer ?
#
loop_
_entity_poly.entity_id
_entity_poly.type
_entity_poly.pdbx_seq_one_letter_code
_entity_poly.pdbx_strand_id
1 'polypeptide(L)'
;MSKVLILDGISGVPLGEELCEAFVNIGTTVSYADLRKFEPLMFYGLKSAFRKALNKRENADSFYHLPKLNEASFEAYIKQQAPSVILVIGFVYKYLTPVFLLRIKRKYNVKLFLYDTDSCNLYSKRREFVFFIEEELPIYDEIFSFSKITTRFFKNTRKLNASFLPFGAKPLALPAHTKQDVDVLFIGSGDLRRIFILETIRSHVTVYGNRWSRNYPLMSDELKARVIDRSVWGVQLHQLLFSSKIVLNITRSHFYGAETGINLRIFEALAAGAFLLTDYCDEVAELFEIGVEIETFSGSAELQQKVHYYLENPEKRLAIARRGHERYLKEFTWQKRVEEMVKRMEA
;
A
#
# COMPACT_ATOMS: atom_id res chain seq x y z
N MET A 1 10.52 22.98 -14.90
CA MET A 1 9.97 22.07 -13.90
C MET A 1 8.94 21.17 -14.56
N SER A 2 9.07 19.88 -14.36
CA SER A 2 8.17 18.87 -14.95
C SER A 2 6.76 19.01 -14.37
N LYS A 3 5.73 19.02 -15.22
CA LYS A 3 4.34 18.95 -14.76
C LYS A 3 3.93 17.49 -14.62
N VAL A 4 3.65 17.05 -13.40
CA VAL A 4 3.31 15.69 -13.09
C VAL A 4 1.78 15.51 -13.06
N LEU A 5 1.26 14.46 -13.69
CA LEU A 5 -0.12 14.00 -13.54
C LEU A 5 -0.10 12.66 -12.79
N ILE A 6 -0.67 12.63 -11.60
CA ILE A 6 -0.86 11.38 -10.83
C ILE A 6 -2.17 10.72 -11.27
N LEU A 7 -2.09 9.46 -11.72
CA LEU A 7 -3.23 8.60 -12.00
C LEU A 7 -3.38 7.57 -10.88
N ASP A 8 -4.35 7.77 -10.01
CA ASP A 8 -4.59 6.88 -8.87
C ASP A 8 -5.56 5.75 -9.24
N GLY A 9 -5.00 4.54 -9.38
CA GLY A 9 -5.73 3.30 -9.61
C GLY A 9 -6.05 2.51 -8.35
N ILE A 10 -5.65 3.01 -7.16
CA ILE A 10 -5.91 2.35 -5.88
C ILE A 10 -7.27 2.80 -5.34
N SER A 11 -7.97 1.87 -4.71
CA SER A 11 -9.30 2.13 -4.16
C SER A 11 -9.25 2.26 -2.63
N GLY A 12 -9.73 3.40 -2.10
CA GLY A 12 -10.03 3.58 -0.68
C GLY A 12 -8.83 3.78 0.27
N VAL A 13 -7.68 4.20 -0.25
CA VAL A 13 -6.48 4.56 0.53
C VAL A 13 -6.08 5.99 0.15
N PRO A 14 -5.76 6.88 1.09
CA PRO A 14 -5.43 8.29 0.80
C PRO A 14 -4.04 8.50 0.18
N LEU A 15 -3.34 7.43 -0.18
CA LEU A 15 -1.94 7.42 -0.63
C LEU A 15 -1.68 8.37 -1.82
N GLY A 16 -2.58 8.37 -2.82
CA GLY A 16 -2.43 9.24 -3.99
C GLY A 16 -2.59 10.71 -3.65
N GLU A 17 -3.52 11.05 -2.76
CA GLU A 17 -3.72 12.42 -2.27
C GLU A 17 -2.53 12.90 -1.42
N GLU A 18 -2.01 12.05 -0.54
CA GLU A 18 -0.82 12.35 0.29
C GLU A 18 0.44 12.55 -0.57
N LEU A 19 0.62 11.73 -1.60
CA LEU A 19 1.71 11.93 -2.58
C LEU A 19 1.54 13.25 -3.33
N CYS A 20 0.34 13.58 -3.77
CA CYS A 20 0.05 14.85 -4.43
C CYS A 20 0.43 16.05 -3.54
N GLU A 21 0.03 16.04 -2.27
CA GLU A 21 0.46 17.05 -1.29
C GLU A 21 1.99 17.13 -1.18
N ALA A 22 2.67 15.98 -1.13
CA ALA A 22 4.13 15.95 -1.02
C ALA A 22 4.82 16.56 -2.26
N PHE A 23 4.30 16.32 -3.48
CA PHE A 23 4.78 16.97 -4.71
C PHE A 23 4.59 18.49 -4.65
N VAL A 24 3.44 18.96 -4.18
CA VAL A 24 3.19 20.41 -3.99
C VAL A 24 4.17 21.00 -3.00
N ASN A 25 4.43 20.33 -1.89
CA ASN A 25 5.31 20.81 -0.82
C ASN A 25 6.78 20.98 -1.27
N ILE A 26 7.23 20.21 -2.26
CA ILE A 26 8.57 20.39 -2.85
C ILE A 26 8.58 21.35 -4.05
N GLY A 27 7.47 22.04 -4.33
CA GLY A 27 7.36 23.03 -5.40
C GLY A 27 7.14 22.45 -6.80
N THR A 28 6.77 21.16 -6.93
CA THR A 28 6.46 20.54 -8.22
C THR A 28 5.04 20.86 -8.64
N THR A 29 4.83 21.25 -9.91
CA THR A 29 3.49 21.41 -10.46
C THR A 29 2.86 20.03 -10.66
N VAL A 30 1.79 19.73 -9.95
CA VAL A 30 1.13 18.41 -9.97
C VAL A 30 -0.37 18.52 -10.16
N SER A 31 -0.96 17.59 -10.90
CA SER A 31 -2.40 17.36 -10.99
C SER A 31 -2.71 15.95 -10.51
N TYR A 32 -3.85 15.78 -9.82
CA TYR A 32 -4.27 14.49 -9.27
C TYR A 32 -5.57 14.02 -9.93
N ALA A 33 -5.60 12.76 -10.34
CA ALA A 33 -6.75 12.11 -10.96
C ALA A 33 -7.08 10.79 -10.26
N ASP A 34 -8.08 10.80 -9.40
CA ASP A 34 -8.69 9.56 -8.88
C ASP A 34 -9.51 8.91 -10.00
N LEU A 35 -9.00 7.81 -10.57
CA LEU A 35 -9.63 7.12 -11.71
C LEU A 35 -11.03 6.56 -11.40
N ARG A 36 -11.42 6.45 -10.13
CA ARG A 36 -12.76 6.02 -9.74
C ARG A 36 -13.83 7.10 -9.95
N LYS A 37 -13.42 8.37 -9.94
CA LYS A 37 -14.30 9.54 -10.05
C LYS A 37 -14.66 9.87 -11.51
N PHE A 38 -13.97 9.23 -12.46
CA PHE A 38 -14.27 9.42 -13.89
C PHE A 38 -15.46 8.56 -14.34
N GLU A 39 -16.20 9.06 -15.32
CA GLU A 39 -17.35 8.35 -15.87
C GLU A 39 -16.96 7.00 -16.49
N PRO A 40 -17.63 5.92 -16.11
CA PRO A 40 -17.36 4.62 -16.70
C PRO A 40 -17.89 4.56 -18.15
N LEU A 41 -17.38 3.60 -18.92
CA LEU A 41 -17.94 3.26 -20.23
C LEU A 41 -19.44 3.03 -20.15
N MET A 42 -20.18 3.56 -21.11
CA MET A 42 -21.62 3.33 -21.23
C MET A 42 -21.92 1.81 -21.25
N PHE A 43 -22.87 1.39 -20.41
CA PHE A 43 -23.23 -0.02 -20.20
C PHE A 43 -22.05 -0.90 -19.71
N TYR A 44 -21.10 -0.32 -18.97
CA TYR A 44 -19.92 -1.05 -18.45
C TYR A 44 -20.29 -2.36 -17.76
N GLY A 45 -21.32 -2.37 -16.91
CA GLY A 45 -21.75 -3.57 -16.17
C GLY A 45 -22.08 -4.75 -17.09
N LEU A 46 -22.89 -4.52 -18.11
CA LEU A 46 -23.28 -5.54 -19.11
C LEU A 46 -22.08 -6.00 -19.95
N LYS A 47 -21.31 -5.05 -20.46
CA LYS A 47 -20.09 -5.34 -21.24
C LYS A 47 -19.07 -6.14 -20.44
N SER A 48 -18.88 -5.78 -19.18
CA SER A 48 -17.96 -6.47 -18.26
C SER A 48 -18.45 -7.89 -17.91
N ALA A 49 -19.76 -8.07 -17.70
CA ALA A 49 -20.34 -9.39 -17.46
C ALA A 49 -20.16 -10.32 -18.67
N PHE A 50 -20.39 -9.80 -19.89
CA PHE A 50 -20.18 -10.55 -21.12
C PHE A 50 -18.70 -10.96 -21.31
N ARG A 51 -17.76 -10.02 -21.10
CA ARG A 51 -16.31 -10.31 -21.14
C ARG A 51 -15.90 -11.37 -20.12
N LYS A 52 -16.45 -11.30 -18.90
CA LYS A 52 -16.19 -12.31 -17.86
C LYS A 52 -16.74 -13.69 -18.25
N ALA A 53 -17.91 -13.75 -18.90
CA ALA A 53 -18.48 -14.99 -19.37
C ALA A 53 -17.63 -15.63 -20.48
N LEU A 54 -17.12 -14.83 -21.43
CA LEU A 54 -16.18 -15.27 -22.46
C LEU A 54 -14.88 -15.80 -21.83
N ASN A 55 -14.33 -15.07 -20.86
CA ASN A 55 -13.11 -15.43 -20.16
C ASN A 55 -13.18 -16.81 -19.44
N LYS A 56 -14.38 -17.26 -19.06
CA LYS A 56 -14.58 -18.60 -18.48
C LYS A 56 -14.56 -19.73 -19.51
N ARG A 57 -14.80 -19.42 -20.78
CA ARG A 57 -14.93 -20.40 -21.86
C ARG A 57 -13.64 -20.64 -22.64
N GLU A 58 -12.70 -19.70 -22.56
CA GLU A 58 -11.42 -19.79 -23.28
C GLU A 58 -10.30 -20.42 -22.43
N ASN A 59 -9.21 -20.80 -23.10
CA ASN A 59 -8.06 -21.49 -22.50
C ASN A 59 -7.59 -20.89 -21.18
N ALA A 60 -7.13 -21.75 -20.30
CA ALA A 60 -6.76 -21.46 -18.91
C ALA A 60 -5.78 -20.29 -18.72
N ASP A 61 -5.09 -19.83 -19.74
CA ASP A 61 -4.01 -18.86 -19.66
C ASP A 61 -4.35 -17.43 -20.12
N SER A 62 -5.44 -17.24 -20.87
CA SER A 62 -5.84 -15.89 -21.33
C SER A 62 -6.55 -15.07 -20.21
N PHE A 63 -6.22 -13.79 -20.15
CA PHE A 63 -6.87 -12.83 -19.24
C PHE A 63 -7.54 -11.71 -20.06
N TYR A 64 -8.85 -11.69 -20.07
CA TYR A 64 -9.63 -10.63 -20.73
C TYR A 64 -10.18 -9.69 -19.69
N HIS A 65 -9.81 -8.45 -19.81
CA HIS A 65 -10.29 -7.37 -18.97
C HIS A 65 -10.90 -6.26 -19.83
N LEU A 66 -12.04 -5.75 -19.41
CA LEU A 66 -12.64 -4.55 -19.99
C LEU A 66 -12.24 -3.36 -19.10
N PRO A 67 -11.47 -2.40 -19.59
CA PRO A 67 -11.18 -1.16 -18.86
C PRO A 67 -12.45 -0.39 -18.57
N LYS A 68 -12.47 0.30 -17.42
CA LYS A 68 -13.69 0.94 -16.93
C LYS A 68 -14.00 2.26 -17.62
N LEU A 69 -12.98 3.01 -18.02
CA LEU A 69 -13.14 4.38 -18.50
C LEU A 69 -13.27 4.49 -20.01
N ASN A 70 -13.87 5.58 -20.47
CA ASN A 70 -13.85 5.96 -21.87
C ASN A 70 -12.50 6.64 -22.19
N GLU A 71 -11.69 5.96 -23.00
CA GLU A 71 -10.33 6.43 -23.34
C GLU A 71 -10.33 7.74 -24.13
N ALA A 72 -11.33 7.99 -24.99
CA ALA A 72 -11.41 9.23 -25.76
C ALA A 72 -11.67 10.44 -24.85
N SER A 73 -12.59 10.32 -23.91
CA SER A 73 -12.87 11.36 -22.92
C SER A 73 -11.67 11.58 -22.01
N PHE A 74 -10.99 10.50 -21.63
CA PHE A 74 -9.81 10.57 -20.77
C PHE A 74 -8.61 11.19 -21.48
N GLU A 75 -8.45 10.96 -22.79
CA GLU A 75 -7.43 11.62 -23.60
C GLU A 75 -7.64 13.14 -23.64
N ALA A 76 -8.90 13.61 -23.76
CA ALA A 76 -9.21 15.04 -23.69
C ALA A 76 -8.77 15.66 -22.34
N TYR A 77 -9.00 14.93 -21.24
CA TYR A 77 -8.52 15.34 -19.91
C TYR A 77 -6.99 15.43 -19.85
N ILE A 78 -6.26 14.39 -20.32
CA ILE A 78 -4.79 14.42 -20.37
C ILE A 78 -4.29 15.61 -21.19
N LYS A 79 -4.90 15.87 -22.36
CA LYS A 79 -4.57 17.02 -23.22
C LYS A 79 -4.76 18.34 -22.49
N GLN A 80 -5.83 18.48 -21.73
CA GLN A 80 -6.11 19.69 -20.93
C GLN A 80 -5.05 19.86 -19.81
N GLN A 81 -4.67 18.76 -19.14
CA GLN A 81 -3.65 18.81 -18.10
C GLN A 81 -2.24 19.08 -18.67
N ALA A 82 -1.98 18.68 -19.91
CA ALA A 82 -0.68 18.83 -20.59
C ALA A 82 0.52 18.45 -19.70
N PRO A 83 0.55 17.23 -19.13
CA PRO A 83 1.65 16.78 -18.29
C PRO A 83 2.91 16.48 -19.11
N SER A 84 4.10 16.64 -18.53
CA SER A 84 5.35 16.08 -19.05
C SER A 84 5.66 14.69 -18.49
N VAL A 85 5.07 14.39 -17.32
CA VAL A 85 5.22 13.11 -16.62
C VAL A 85 3.84 12.61 -16.16
N ILE A 86 3.58 11.33 -16.34
CA ILE A 86 2.44 10.64 -15.74
C ILE A 86 2.98 9.61 -14.75
N LEU A 87 2.57 9.74 -13.49
CA LEU A 87 2.84 8.77 -12.43
C LEU A 87 1.57 7.97 -12.14
N VAL A 88 1.59 6.68 -12.44
CA VAL A 88 0.51 5.75 -12.10
C VAL A 88 0.75 5.18 -10.70
N ILE A 89 -0.29 5.08 -9.88
CA ILE A 89 -0.26 4.41 -8.59
C ILE A 89 -1.14 3.16 -8.65
N GLY A 90 -0.58 2.01 -8.35
CA GLY A 90 -1.29 0.73 -8.36
C GLY A 90 -1.51 0.16 -9.76
N PHE A 91 -2.75 -0.15 -10.16
CA PHE A 91 -3.08 -0.81 -11.42
C PHE A 91 -3.89 0.08 -12.33
N VAL A 92 -3.36 0.43 -13.49
CA VAL A 92 -4.10 1.25 -14.47
C VAL A 92 -4.97 0.41 -15.40
N TYR A 93 -4.61 -0.85 -15.71
CA TYR A 93 -5.35 -1.70 -16.66
C TYR A 93 -6.83 -1.88 -16.30
N LYS A 94 -7.19 -1.70 -15.03
CA LYS A 94 -8.59 -1.75 -14.58
C LYS A 94 -9.44 -0.59 -15.11
N TYR A 95 -8.81 0.50 -15.45
CA TYR A 95 -9.44 1.75 -15.87
C TYR A 95 -9.18 2.09 -17.33
N LEU A 96 -7.94 1.94 -17.79
CA LEU A 96 -7.44 2.28 -19.12
C LEU A 96 -6.62 1.12 -19.66
N THR A 97 -6.56 0.95 -20.98
CA THR A 97 -5.71 -0.10 -21.55
C THR A 97 -4.24 0.32 -21.51
N PRO A 98 -3.29 -0.62 -21.32
CA PRO A 98 -1.86 -0.34 -21.49
C PRO A 98 -1.53 0.24 -22.87
N VAL A 99 -2.20 -0.26 -23.92
CA VAL A 99 -2.06 0.23 -25.31
C VAL A 99 -2.46 1.70 -25.41
N PHE A 100 -3.54 2.11 -24.75
CA PHE A 100 -3.93 3.53 -24.70
C PHE A 100 -2.85 4.39 -24.06
N LEU A 101 -2.32 4.01 -22.92
CA LEU A 101 -1.25 4.79 -22.26
C LEU A 101 0.03 4.85 -23.11
N LEU A 102 0.38 3.75 -23.77
CA LEU A 102 1.52 3.75 -24.70
C LEU A 102 1.30 4.71 -25.88
N ARG A 103 0.06 4.80 -26.40
CA ARG A 103 -0.33 5.78 -27.42
C ARG A 103 -0.20 7.21 -26.88
N ILE A 104 -0.69 7.48 -25.67
CA ILE A 104 -0.56 8.78 -25.00
C ILE A 104 0.91 9.16 -24.85
N LYS A 105 1.73 8.25 -24.35
CA LYS A 105 3.18 8.42 -24.19
C LYS A 105 3.84 8.91 -25.49
N ARG A 106 3.56 8.23 -26.61
CA ARG A 106 4.12 8.57 -27.92
C ARG A 106 3.55 9.86 -28.50
N LYS A 107 2.21 10.04 -28.41
CA LYS A 107 1.51 11.18 -29.01
C LYS A 107 1.86 12.53 -28.37
N TYR A 108 2.00 12.54 -27.05
CA TYR A 108 2.23 13.76 -26.27
C TYR A 108 3.66 13.87 -25.74
N ASN A 109 4.53 12.92 -26.07
CA ASN A 109 5.92 12.85 -25.62
C ASN A 109 6.04 12.96 -24.09
N VAL A 110 5.22 12.20 -23.36
CA VAL A 110 5.22 12.17 -21.89
C VAL A 110 6.00 10.95 -21.36
N LYS A 111 6.72 11.12 -20.25
CA LYS A 111 7.34 9.99 -19.53
C LYS A 111 6.26 9.31 -18.68
N LEU A 112 6.29 7.96 -18.62
CA LEU A 112 5.37 7.15 -17.81
C LEU A 112 6.13 6.47 -16.67
N PHE A 113 5.68 6.68 -15.45
CA PHE A 113 6.21 6.01 -14.25
C PHE A 113 5.11 5.24 -13.53
N LEU A 114 5.49 4.16 -12.89
CA LEU A 114 4.60 3.40 -12.01
C LEU A 114 5.13 3.44 -10.58
N TYR A 115 4.26 3.72 -9.62
CA TYR A 115 4.50 3.36 -8.24
C TYR A 115 3.71 2.08 -7.93
N ASP A 116 4.39 0.94 -7.99
CA ASP A 116 3.85 -0.36 -7.61
C ASP A 116 3.70 -0.44 -6.10
N THR A 117 2.47 -0.53 -5.66
CA THR A 117 2.08 -0.61 -4.26
C THR A 117 1.31 -1.89 -3.93
N ASP A 118 0.91 -2.65 -4.96
CA ASP A 118 -0.12 -3.68 -4.82
C ASP A 118 0.10 -4.94 -5.66
N SER A 119 1.21 -5.08 -6.39
CA SER A 119 1.47 -6.23 -7.27
C SER A 119 1.35 -7.58 -6.55
N CYS A 120 1.73 -7.63 -5.26
CA CYS A 120 1.59 -8.83 -4.44
C CYS A 120 0.13 -9.30 -4.25
N ASN A 121 -0.86 -8.43 -4.39
CA ASN A 121 -2.27 -8.82 -4.40
C ASN A 121 -2.66 -9.67 -5.62
N LEU A 122 -1.83 -9.71 -6.65
CA LEU A 122 -2.03 -10.51 -7.85
C LEU A 122 -1.39 -11.90 -7.78
N TYR A 123 -0.56 -12.19 -6.78
CA TYR A 123 0.17 -13.47 -6.70
C TYR A 123 -0.75 -14.70 -6.66
N SER A 124 -1.92 -14.58 -6.05
CA SER A 124 -2.94 -15.63 -6.07
C SER A 124 -3.79 -15.66 -7.35
N LYS A 125 -3.56 -14.71 -8.28
CA LYS A 125 -4.32 -14.52 -9.50
C LYS A 125 -3.43 -14.64 -10.73
N ARG A 126 -2.88 -15.84 -10.96
CA ARG A 126 -1.85 -16.11 -11.97
C ARG A 126 -2.10 -15.39 -13.31
N ARG A 127 -3.29 -15.52 -13.90
CA ARG A 127 -3.62 -14.94 -15.22
C ARG A 127 -3.58 -13.42 -15.23
N GLU A 128 -4.12 -12.80 -14.18
CA GLU A 128 -4.12 -11.34 -14.00
C GLU A 128 -2.69 -10.83 -13.76
N PHE A 129 -1.89 -11.58 -13.01
CA PHE A 129 -0.49 -11.24 -12.75
C PHE A 129 0.38 -11.35 -13.99
N VAL A 130 0.22 -12.41 -14.80
CA VAL A 130 0.91 -12.55 -16.10
C VAL A 130 0.57 -11.38 -17.02
N PHE A 131 -0.72 -11.04 -17.16
CA PHE A 131 -1.16 -9.89 -17.95
C PHE A 131 -0.51 -8.58 -17.46
N PHE A 132 -0.49 -8.35 -16.16
CA PHE A 132 0.12 -7.16 -15.57
C PHE A 132 1.61 -7.05 -15.93
N ILE A 133 2.34 -8.17 -15.80
CA ILE A 133 3.77 -8.21 -16.09
C ILE A 133 4.10 -8.09 -17.59
N GLU A 134 3.28 -8.67 -18.45
CA GLU A 134 3.57 -8.73 -19.88
C GLU A 134 3.00 -7.56 -20.66
N GLU A 135 1.86 -7.03 -20.26
CA GLU A 135 1.15 -5.99 -21.01
C GLU A 135 1.24 -4.60 -20.35
N GLU A 136 1.19 -4.53 -19.02
CA GLU A 136 1.20 -3.21 -18.36
C GLU A 136 2.60 -2.75 -17.97
N LEU A 137 3.40 -3.56 -17.28
CA LEU A 137 4.70 -3.11 -16.78
C LEU A 137 5.67 -2.61 -17.87
N PRO A 138 5.73 -3.19 -19.08
CA PRO A 138 6.68 -2.76 -20.12
C PRO A 138 6.44 -1.36 -20.71
N ILE A 139 5.27 -0.75 -20.46
CA ILE A 139 5.00 0.60 -21.00
C ILE A 139 5.69 1.72 -20.21
N TYR A 140 6.07 1.44 -18.97
CA TYR A 140 6.67 2.42 -18.05
C TYR A 140 8.16 2.64 -18.34
N ASP A 141 8.62 3.88 -18.20
CA ASP A 141 10.02 4.24 -18.29
C ASP A 141 10.80 3.75 -17.06
N GLU A 142 10.16 3.84 -15.88
CA GLU A 142 10.67 3.25 -14.64
C GLU A 142 9.50 2.82 -13.73
N ILE A 143 9.75 1.77 -12.96
CA ILE A 143 8.83 1.21 -11.98
C ILE A 143 9.45 1.38 -10.59
N PHE A 144 8.82 2.20 -9.74
CA PHE A 144 9.13 2.27 -8.31
C PHE A 144 8.34 1.16 -7.61
N SER A 145 9.00 0.22 -6.97
CA SER A 145 8.32 -0.86 -6.23
C SER A 145 8.56 -0.75 -4.74
N PHE A 146 7.51 -0.94 -3.95
CA PHE A 146 7.57 -0.90 -2.49
C PHE A 146 8.40 -2.04 -1.87
N SER A 147 8.67 -3.10 -2.61
CA SER A 147 9.37 -4.31 -2.16
C SER A 147 10.66 -4.55 -2.93
N LYS A 148 11.73 -4.88 -2.21
CA LYS A 148 13.02 -5.30 -2.79
C LYS A 148 12.89 -6.61 -3.56
N ILE A 149 12.07 -7.56 -3.06
CA ILE A 149 11.82 -8.86 -3.70
C ILE A 149 11.16 -8.63 -5.06
N THR A 150 10.10 -7.84 -5.09
CA THR A 150 9.39 -7.50 -6.32
C THR A 150 10.29 -6.72 -7.29
N THR A 151 11.07 -5.76 -6.78
CA THR A 151 12.05 -5.01 -7.58
C THR A 151 13.08 -5.93 -8.23
N ARG A 152 13.66 -6.87 -7.47
CA ARG A 152 14.61 -7.87 -8.00
C ARG A 152 13.98 -8.72 -9.11
N PHE A 153 12.74 -9.16 -8.91
CA PHE A 153 12.02 -9.93 -9.91
C PHE A 153 11.78 -9.12 -11.20
N PHE A 154 11.29 -7.89 -11.11
CA PHE A 154 11.07 -7.03 -12.26
C PHE A 154 12.37 -6.75 -13.02
N LYS A 155 13.44 -6.42 -12.30
CA LYS A 155 14.73 -6.06 -12.88
C LYS A 155 15.48 -7.28 -13.45
N ASN A 156 15.63 -8.33 -12.64
CA ASN A 156 16.52 -9.43 -12.98
C ASN A 156 15.85 -10.48 -13.88
N THR A 157 14.56 -10.78 -13.61
CA THR A 157 13.82 -11.81 -14.34
C THR A 157 13.13 -11.23 -15.57
N ARG A 158 12.52 -10.05 -15.44
CA ARG A 158 11.73 -9.44 -16.53
C ARG A 158 12.50 -8.38 -17.33
N LYS A 159 13.72 -8.01 -16.90
CA LYS A 159 14.59 -7.00 -17.55
C LYS A 159 13.91 -5.61 -17.66
N LEU A 160 13.00 -5.30 -16.73
CA LEU A 160 12.34 -4.00 -16.64
C LEU A 160 13.22 -3.01 -15.88
N ASN A 161 13.08 -1.74 -16.19
CA ASN A 161 13.70 -0.67 -15.40
C ASN A 161 12.89 -0.50 -14.12
N ALA A 162 13.40 -1.04 -13.01
CA ALA A 162 12.72 -1.02 -11.72
C ALA A 162 13.69 -0.66 -10.59
N SER A 163 13.19 0.08 -9.62
CA SER A 163 13.92 0.49 -8.43
C SER A 163 13.08 0.32 -7.18
N PHE A 164 13.75 0.01 -6.07
CA PHE A 164 13.11 -0.08 -4.77
C PHE A 164 12.80 1.32 -4.24
N LEU A 165 11.56 1.54 -3.87
CA LEU A 165 11.08 2.74 -3.22
C LEU A 165 10.02 2.36 -2.19
N PRO A 166 10.38 2.22 -0.89
CA PRO A 166 9.42 1.85 0.14
C PRO A 166 8.36 2.93 0.30
N PHE A 167 7.28 2.58 1.00
CA PHE A 167 6.27 3.56 1.38
C PHE A 167 6.87 4.68 2.23
N GLY A 168 6.12 5.75 2.32
CA GLY A 168 6.28 6.81 3.29
C GLY A 168 4.97 7.01 4.04
N ALA A 169 4.93 8.04 4.86
CA ALA A 169 3.71 8.54 5.47
C ALA A 169 3.78 10.07 5.60
N LYS A 170 2.61 10.70 5.84
CA LYS A 170 2.54 12.13 6.12
C LYS A 170 3.06 12.38 7.53
N PRO A 171 3.93 13.40 7.76
CA PRO A 171 4.35 13.78 9.10
C PRO A 171 3.14 14.21 9.94
N LEU A 172 3.09 13.73 11.18
CA LEU A 172 2.03 14.04 12.13
C LEU A 172 2.58 14.89 13.26
N ALA A 173 1.79 15.88 13.69
CA ALA A 173 2.06 16.58 14.95
C ALA A 173 1.75 15.63 16.11
N LEU A 174 2.77 15.23 16.87
CA LEU A 174 2.58 14.35 18.01
C LEU A 174 1.90 15.14 19.14
N PRO A 175 0.83 14.58 19.75
CA PRO A 175 0.18 15.23 20.88
C PRO A 175 1.10 15.24 22.11
N ALA A 176 1.12 16.33 22.86
CA ALA A 176 1.95 16.46 24.04
C ALA A 176 1.62 15.41 25.13
N HIS A 177 0.34 15.07 25.25
CA HIS A 177 -0.15 14.06 26.17
C HIS A 177 -1.28 13.26 25.48
N THR A 178 -1.13 11.95 25.43
CA THR A 178 -2.20 11.04 25.00
C THR A 178 -2.31 9.90 25.99
N LYS A 179 -3.53 9.64 26.44
CA LYS A 179 -3.81 8.45 27.24
C LYS A 179 -3.73 7.23 26.31
N GLN A 180 -2.81 6.32 26.59
CA GLN A 180 -2.71 5.05 25.89
C GLN A 180 -3.61 4.02 26.57
N ASP A 181 -4.87 3.96 26.14
CA ASP A 181 -5.91 3.07 26.68
C ASP A 181 -6.17 1.82 25.82
N VAL A 182 -5.55 1.74 24.64
CA VAL A 182 -5.56 0.54 23.79
C VAL A 182 -4.26 -0.24 23.97
N ASP A 183 -4.32 -1.45 24.50
CA ASP A 183 -3.11 -2.26 24.73
C ASP A 183 -2.43 -2.63 23.42
N VAL A 184 -3.13 -3.32 22.53
CA VAL A 184 -2.62 -3.71 21.20
C VAL A 184 -3.63 -3.30 20.14
N LEU A 185 -3.22 -2.49 19.20
CA LEU A 185 -4.04 -2.08 18.06
C LEU A 185 -3.62 -2.82 16.80
N PHE A 186 -4.55 -3.52 16.18
CA PHE A 186 -4.38 -4.05 14.83
C PHE A 186 -5.33 -3.38 13.85
N ILE A 187 -4.81 -2.85 12.73
CA ILE A 187 -5.61 -2.25 11.65
C ILE A 187 -5.32 -2.93 10.33
N GLY A 188 -6.30 -3.66 9.81
CA GLY A 188 -6.17 -4.35 8.53
C GLY A 188 -7.39 -5.18 8.18
N SER A 189 -7.51 -5.62 6.93
CA SER A 189 -8.62 -6.47 6.49
C SER A 189 -8.51 -7.89 7.06
N GLY A 190 -9.66 -8.55 7.23
CA GLY A 190 -9.74 -9.96 7.64
C GLY A 190 -9.01 -10.89 6.67
N ASP A 191 -8.15 -11.76 7.23
CA ASP A 191 -7.32 -12.74 6.52
C ASP A 191 -7.12 -13.93 7.46
N LEU A 192 -7.11 -15.15 6.94
CA LEU A 192 -7.06 -16.38 7.75
C LEU A 192 -5.81 -16.43 8.65
N ARG A 193 -4.62 -16.07 8.11
CA ARG A 193 -3.39 -16.03 8.89
C ARG A 193 -3.50 -15.03 10.04
N ARG A 194 -4.09 -13.87 9.80
CA ARG A 194 -4.31 -12.82 10.81
C ARG A 194 -5.21 -13.30 11.93
N ILE A 195 -6.26 -14.05 11.61
CA ILE A 195 -7.16 -14.62 12.62
C ILE A 195 -6.39 -15.54 13.55
N PHE A 196 -5.65 -16.51 13.02
CA PHE A 196 -4.89 -17.46 13.84
C PHE A 196 -3.86 -16.78 14.74
N ILE A 197 -3.21 -15.73 14.26
CA ILE A 197 -2.25 -14.97 15.05
C ILE A 197 -2.96 -14.14 16.12
N LEU A 198 -4.04 -13.42 15.77
CA LEU A 198 -4.77 -12.57 16.70
C LEU A 198 -5.48 -13.35 17.80
N GLU A 199 -5.93 -14.59 17.54
CA GLU A 199 -6.49 -15.48 18.57
C GLU A 199 -5.53 -15.71 19.74
N THR A 200 -4.22 -15.67 19.49
CA THR A 200 -3.23 -15.91 20.55
C THR A 200 -3.09 -14.74 21.52
N ILE A 201 -3.54 -13.54 21.14
CA ILE A 201 -3.50 -12.32 21.96
C ILE A 201 -4.88 -11.66 22.08
N ARG A 202 -5.96 -12.42 21.89
CA ARG A 202 -7.33 -11.92 21.79
C ARG A 202 -7.79 -11.07 23.00
N SER A 203 -7.25 -11.31 24.20
CA SER A 203 -7.56 -10.54 25.40
C SER A 203 -7.02 -9.12 25.40
N HIS A 204 -5.96 -8.84 24.62
CA HIS A 204 -5.26 -7.56 24.58
C HIS A 204 -5.51 -6.74 23.31
N VAL A 205 -5.99 -7.39 22.23
CA VAL A 205 -6.06 -6.73 20.91
C VAL A 205 -7.39 -6.02 20.69
N THR A 206 -7.32 -4.84 20.05
CA THR A 206 -8.46 -4.15 19.43
C THR A 206 -8.21 -4.14 17.92
N VAL A 207 -9.20 -4.60 17.16
CA VAL A 207 -9.07 -4.85 15.71
C VAL A 207 -9.98 -3.90 14.95
N TYR A 208 -9.41 -3.15 14.00
CA TYR A 208 -10.14 -2.36 13.01
C TYR A 208 -9.84 -2.84 11.59
N GLY A 209 -10.82 -2.74 10.71
CA GLY A 209 -10.63 -3.06 9.29
C GLY A 209 -11.90 -3.58 8.64
N ASN A 210 -11.80 -4.11 7.45
CA ASN A 210 -12.93 -4.66 6.71
C ASN A 210 -12.80 -6.17 6.49
N ARG A 211 -13.90 -6.81 6.07
CA ARG A 211 -14.00 -8.24 5.75
C ARG A 211 -13.83 -9.17 6.96
N TRP A 212 -13.97 -8.68 8.16
CA TRP A 212 -13.90 -9.49 9.37
C TRP A 212 -15.16 -10.32 9.57
N SER A 213 -16.33 -9.73 9.36
CA SER A 213 -17.63 -10.41 9.51
C SER A 213 -17.76 -11.71 8.72
N ARG A 214 -17.11 -11.77 7.54
CA ARG A 214 -17.06 -13.00 6.73
C ARG A 214 -16.35 -14.17 7.40
N ASN A 215 -15.50 -13.86 8.37
CA ASN A 215 -14.63 -14.81 9.06
C ASN A 215 -15.09 -15.10 10.49
N TYR A 216 -16.19 -14.53 10.95
CA TYR A 216 -16.72 -14.76 12.31
C TYR A 216 -16.87 -16.22 12.70
N PRO A 217 -17.28 -17.15 11.81
CA PRO A 217 -17.32 -18.57 12.14
C PRO A 217 -15.97 -19.20 12.54
N LEU A 218 -14.85 -18.52 12.22
CA LEU A 218 -13.49 -18.98 12.49
C LEU A 218 -12.87 -18.32 13.73
N MET A 219 -13.62 -17.47 14.43
CA MET A 219 -13.14 -16.70 15.58
C MET A 219 -13.82 -17.12 16.87
N SER A 220 -13.06 -17.05 17.96
CA SER A 220 -13.63 -17.11 19.31
C SER A 220 -14.58 -15.92 19.57
N ASP A 221 -15.53 -16.09 20.50
CA ASP A 221 -16.42 -14.98 20.87
C ASP A 221 -15.66 -13.81 21.52
N GLU A 222 -14.57 -14.12 22.20
CA GLU A 222 -13.69 -13.12 22.79
C GLU A 222 -13.02 -12.25 21.72
N LEU A 223 -12.46 -12.84 20.66
CA LEU A 223 -11.88 -12.08 19.56
C LEU A 223 -12.94 -11.31 18.78
N LYS A 224 -14.11 -11.93 18.50
CA LYS A 224 -15.24 -11.23 17.83
C LYS A 224 -15.63 -9.94 18.55
N ALA A 225 -15.70 -9.96 19.88
CA ALA A 225 -16.05 -8.80 20.69
C ALA A 225 -15.03 -7.66 20.60
N ARG A 226 -13.81 -7.94 20.13
CA ARG A 226 -12.72 -6.97 19.94
C ARG A 226 -12.61 -6.41 18.51
N VAL A 227 -13.44 -6.93 17.58
CA VAL A 227 -13.39 -6.56 16.17
C VAL A 227 -14.40 -5.47 15.84
N ILE A 228 -13.92 -4.38 15.29
CA ILE A 228 -14.71 -3.31 14.68
C ILE A 228 -14.55 -3.45 13.14
N ASP A 229 -15.52 -4.10 12.47
CA ASP A 229 -15.47 -4.38 11.02
C ASP A 229 -15.73 -3.11 10.20
N ARG A 230 -14.82 -2.15 10.34
CA ARG A 230 -14.85 -0.85 9.68
C ARG A 230 -13.44 -0.35 9.38
N SER A 231 -13.19 0.05 8.12
CA SER A 231 -11.95 0.71 7.74
C SER A 231 -11.83 2.09 8.40
N VAL A 232 -10.61 2.44 8.79
CA VAL A 232 -10.27 3.72 9.42
C VAL A 232 -9.11 4.38 8.69
N TRP A 233 -9.23 5.69 8.46
CA TRP A 233 -8.24 6.52 7.78
C TRP A 233 -8.19 7.93 8.36
N GLY A 234 -7.16 8.70 8.00
CA GLY A 234 -7.03 10.11 8.37
C GLY A 234 -7.05 10.32 9.88
N VAL A 235 -7.78 11.32 10.36
CA VAL A 235 -7.80 11.73 11.77
C VAL A 235 -8.16 10.58 12.71
N GLN A 236 -9.14 9.75 12.34
CA GLN A 236 -9.54 8.61 13.18
C GLN A 236 -8.42 7.57 13.31
N LEU A 237 -7.71 7.29 12.21
CA LEU A 237 -6.53 6.43 12.24
C LEU A 237 -5.45 7.00 13.17
N HIS A 238 -5.14 8.29 13.03
CA HIS A 238 -4.11 8.95 13.84
C HIS A 238 -4.45 8.88 15.34
N GLN A 239 -5.71 9.15 15.70
CA GLN A 239 -6.17 9.04 17.10
C GLN A 239 -5.99 7.64 17.67
N LEU A 240 -6.32 6.60 16.90
CA LEU A 240 -6.11 5.21 17.29
C LEU A 240 -4.63 4.86 17.46
N LEU A 241 -3.78 5.32 16.55
CA LEU A 241 -2.33 5.11 16.66
C LEU A 241 -1.75 5.80 17.90
N PHE A 242 -2.16 7.04 18.20
CA PHE A 242 -1.71 7.77 19.39
C PHE A 242 -2.17 7.13 20.70
N SER A 243 -3.39 6.58 20.74
CA SER A 243 -3.98 5.97 21.95
C SER A 243 -3.49 4.53 22.21
N SER A 244 -2.66 3.98 21.35
CA SER A 244 -2.23 2.58 21.44
C SER A 244 -0.88 2.45 22.10
N LYS A 245 -0.74 1.44 23.00
CA LYS A 245 0.55 1.07 23.58
C LYS A 245 1.42 0.35 22.56
N ILE A 246 0.83 -0.60 21.84
CA ILE A 246 1.47 -1.41 20.79
C ILE A 246 0.65 -1.32 19.51
N VAL A 247 1.26 -0.88 18.42
CA VAL A 247 0.69 -1.02 17.07
C VAL A 247 1.22 -2.32 16.48
N LEU A 248 0.32 -3.26 16.24
CA LEU A 248 0.64 -4.56 15.68
C LEU A 248 0.43 -4.54 14.16
N ASN A 249 1.44 -4.94 13.41
CA ASN A 249 1.34 -5.16 11.98
C ASN A 249 1.50 -6.65 11.66
N ILE A 250 0.49 -7.24 11.03
CA ILE A 250 0.52 -8.62 10.52
C ILE A 250 0.36 -8.56 9.00
N THR A 251 1.37 -8.99 8.28
CA THR A 251 1.39 -9.01 6.82
C THR A 251 0.33 -9.98 6.28
N ARG A 252 -0.30 -9.63 5.17
CA ARG A 252 -1.28 -10.53 4.52
C ARG A 252 -0.61 -11.81 4.03
N SER A 253 -1.36 -12.91 4.01
CA SER A 253 -0.86 -14.25 3.64
C SER A 253 -0.06 -14.26 2.33
N HIS A 254 -0.56 -13.61 1.26
CA HIS A 254 0.12 -13.65 -0.04
C HIS A 254 1.42 -12.83 -0.08
N PHE A 255 1.48 -11.73 0.68
CA PHE A 255 2.70 -10.92 0.82
C PHE A 255 3.73 -11.68 1.64
N TYR A 256 3.30 -12.20 2.79
CA TYR A 256 4.17 -12.97 3.67
C TYR A 256 4.73 -14.22 2.98
N GLY A 257 3.89 -14.95 2.24
CA GLY A 257 4.33 -16.12 1.44
C GLY A 257 5.25 -15.78 0.28
N ALA A 258 5.33 -14.51 -0.12
CA ALA A 258 6.27 -14.00 -1.13
C ALA A 258 7.48 -13.30 -0.49
N GLU A 259 7.70 -13.50 0.81
CA GLU A 259 8.81 -12.92 1.59
C GLU A 259 8.83 -11.39 1.61
N THR A 260 7.66 -10.74 1.34
CA THR A 260 7.50 -9.30 1.43
C THR A 260 6.78 -8.92 2.71
N GLY A 261 7.28 -7.95 3.46
CA GLY A 261 6.69 -7.52 4.73
C GLY A 261 6.43 -6.02 4.82
N ILE A 262 6.98 -5.26 3.90
CA ILE A 262 6.85 -3.81 3.90
C ILE A 262 5.45 -3.41 3.43
N ASN A 263 4.79 -2.58 4.24
CA ASN A 263 3.47 -2.06 3.92
C ASN A 263 3.27 -0.67 4.55
N LEU A 264 2.24 0.04 4.13
CA LEU A 264 1.96 1.40 4.56
C LEU A 264 1.82 1.55 6.08
N ARG A 265 1.24 0.55 6.78
CA ARG A 265 1.01 0.60 8.23
C ARG A 265 2.29 0.76 9.05
N ILE A 266 3.41 0.23 8.58
CA ILE A 266 4.72 0.41 9.24
C ILE A 266 5.03 1.90 9.33
N PHE A 267 4.95 2.62 8.22
CA PHE A 267 5.31 4.04 8.15
C PHE A 267 4.31 4.95 8.85
N GLU A 268 3.01 4.61 8.80
CA GLU A 268 1.96 5.34 9.54
C GLU A 268 2.13 5.19 11.06
N ALA A 269 2.49 4.00 11.55
CA ALA A 269 2.79 3.78 12.97
C ALA A 269 4.01 4.58 13.42
N LEU A 270 5.09 4.56 12.63
CA LEU A 270 6.30 5.32 12.92
C LEU A 270 6.06 6.83 12.83
N ALA A 271 5.23 7.31 11.88
CA ALA A 271 4.83 8.71 11.77
C ALA A 271 4.07 9.19 13.01
N ALA A 272 3.27 8.32 13.61
CA ALA A 272 2.53 8.58 14.84
C ALA A 272 3.39 8.44 16.12
N GLY A 273 4.68 8.13 16.00
CA GLY A 273 5.54 7.87 17.16
C GLY A 273 5.11 6.66 17.99
N ALA A 274 4.36 5.74 17.40
CA ALA A 274 3.87 4.55 18.06
C ALA A 274 4.94 3.44 18.12
N PHE A 275 4.90 2.61 19.16
CA PHE A 275 5.71 1.40 19.20
C PHE A 275 5.14 0.38 18.20
N LEU A 276 5.94 0.01 17.23
CA LEU A 276 5.59 -0.95 16.18
C LEU A 276 6.12 -2.35 16.51
N LEU A 277 5.21 -3.33 16.53
CA LEU A 277 5.52 -4.75 16.56
C LEU A 277 5.02 -5.38 15.25
N THR A 278 5.92 -5.93 14.43
CA THR A 278 5.56 -6.42 13.09
C THR A 278 6.08 -7.83 12.83
N ASP A 279 5.50 -8.51 11.83
CA ASP A 279 6.09 -9.76 11.33
C ASP A 279 7.56 -9.56 10.96
N TYR A 280 8.39 -10.52 11.31
CA TYR A 280 9.75 -10.59 10.79
C TYR A 280 9.76 -10.93 9.30
N CYS A 281 10.52 -10.20 8.54
CA CYS A 281 11.02 -10.59 7.23
C CYS A 281 12.33 -9.84 6.95
N ASP A 282 13.14 -10.38 6.05
CA ASP A 282 14.46 -9.82 5.72
C ASP A 282 14.37 -8.39 5.19
N GLU A 283 13.35 -8.06 4.39
CA GLU A 283 13.14 -6.69 3.91
C GLU A 283 12.95 -5.67 5.06
N VAL A 284 12.24 -6.05 6.12
CA VAL A 284 12.03 -5.20 7.31
C VAL A 284 13.34 -5.07 8.09
N ALA A 285 14.06 -6.17 8.26
CA ALA A 285 15.35 -6.19 8.95
C ALA A 285 16.46 -5.40 8.21
N GLU A 286 16.36 -5.31 6.87
CA GLU A 286 17.26 -4.48 6.07
C GLU A 286 16.93 -2.97 6.13
N LEU A 287 15.71 -2.58 6.51
CA LEU A 287 15.29 -1.19 6.60
C LEU A 287 15.41 -0.61 7.99
N PHE A 288 15.24 -1.43 9.02
CA PHE A 288 15.14 -1.01 10.42
C PHE A 288 16.02 -1.86 11.33
N GLU A 289 16.58 -1.25 12.36
CA GLU A 289 17.27 -1.95 13.41
C GLU A 289 16.28 -2.54 14.42
N ILE A 290 16.14 -3.90 14.38
CA ILE A 290 15.19 -4.64 15.21
C ILE A 290 15.61 -4.54 16.69
N GLY A 291 14.66 -4.32 17.58
CA GLY A 291 14.87 -4.09 19.01
C GLY A 291 15.34 -2.67 19.36
N VAL A 292 15.59 -1.83 18.35
CA VAL A 292 16.07 -0.45 18.51
C VAL A 292 15.11 0.58 17.91
N GLU A 293 14.70 0.39 16.65
CA GLU A 293 13.79 1.30 15.92
C GLU A 293 12.36 0.75 15.81
N ILE A 294 12.25 -0.56 15.70
CA ILE A 294 11.01 -1.34 15.69
C ILE A 294 11.22 -2.65 16.42
N GLU A 295 10.15 -3.40 16.61
CA GLU A 295 10.25 -4.77 17.11
C GLU A 295 9.54 -5.73 16.15
N THR A 296 10.01 -6.98 16.11
CA THR A 296 9.45 -8.02 15.22
C THR A 296 9.07 -9.28 15.99
N PHE A 297 8.31 -10.16 15.34
CA PHE A 297 8.00 -11.50 15.82
C PHE A 297 7.98 -12.49 14.65
N SER A 298 8.44 -13.71 14.88
CA SER A 298 8.50 -14.78 13.87
C SER A 298 7.35 -15.79 13.99
N GLY A 299 6.61 -15.79 15.10
CA GLY A 299 5.49 -16.70 15.33
C GLY A 299 4.62 -16.29 16.51
N SER A 300 3.50 -17.01 16.67
CA SER A 300 2.47 -16.67 17.67
C SER A 300 2.98 -16.73 19.12
N ALA A 301 3.86 -17.67 19.45
CA ALA A 301 4.42 -17.78 20.80
C ALA A 301 5.31 -16.58 21.13
N GLU A 302 6.17 -16.17 20.20
CA GLU A 302 7.01 -14.99 20.37
C GLU A 302 6.16 -13.71 20.42
N LEU A 303 5.11 -13.62 19.60
CA LEU A 303 4.17 -12.50 19.66
C LEU A 303 3.57 -12.35 21.06
N GLN A 304 3.06 -13.43 21.65
CA GLN A 304 2.49 -13.42 23.02
C GLN A 304 3.53 -12.92 24.04
N GLN A 305 4.73 -13.48 24.00
CA GLN A 305 5.82 -13.09 24.92
C GLN A 305 6.16 -11.61 24.78
N LYS A 306 6.30 -11.10 23.55
CA LYS A 306 6.64 -9.71 23.29
C LYS A 306 5.50 -8.75 23.66
N VAL A 307 4.24 -9.12 23.42
CA VAL A 307 3.08 -8.32 23.84
C VAL A 307 3.10 -8.17 25.37
N HIS A 308 3.19 -9.25 26.14
CA HIS A 308 3.29 -9.15 27.60
C HIS A 308 4.48 -8.31 28.05
N TYR A 309 5.66 -8.63 27.52
CA TYR A 309 6.88 -7.93 27.87
C TYR A 309 6.78 -6.41 27.67
N TYR A 310 6.30 -5.96 26.50
CA TYR A 310 6.22 -4.53 26.20
C TYR A 310 5.02 -3.82 26.83
N LEU A 311 3.99 -4.52 27.25
CA LEU A 311 2.95 -3.96 28.11
C LEU A 311 3.45 -3.69 29.53
N GLU A 312 4.32 -4.54 30.06
CA GLU A 312 4.93 -4.44 31.40
C GLU A 312 6.17 -3.51 31.45
N ASN A 313 6.80 -3.26 30.30
CA ASN A 313 8.02 -2.44 30.20
C ASN A 313 7.83 -1.17 29.35
N PRO A 314 7.02 -0.18 29.82
CA PRO A 314 6.70 1.02 29.05
C PRO A 314 7.91 1.86 28.66
N GLU A 315 8.95 1.94 29.51
CA GLU A 315 10.15 2.73 29.21
C GLU A 315 10.89 2.18 27.98
N LYS A 316 11.08 0.85 27.90
CA LYS A 316 11.73 0.22 26.74
C LYS A 316 10.89 0.40 25.48
N ARG A 317 9.56 0.20 25.58
CA ARG A 317 8.62 0.40 24.50
C ARG A 317 8.70 1.83 23.95
N LEU A 318 8.66 2.84 24.82
CA LEU A 318 8.73 4.23 24.42
C LEU A 318 10.11 4.63 23.86
N ALA A 319 11.19 4.03 24.34
CA ALA A 319 12.52 4.26 23.78
C ALA A 319 12.65 3.77 22.34
N ILE A 320 12.11 2.58 22.02
CA ILE A 320 12.05 2.04 20.65
C ILE A 320 11.15 2.92 19.78
N ALA A 321 9.95 3.26 20.26
CA ALA A 321 9.00 4.10 19.52
C ALA A 321 9.62 5.45 19.11
N ARG A 322 10.35 6.11 20.02
CA ARG A 322 11.03 7.37 19.74
C ARG A 322 12.09 7.22 18.64
N ARG A 323 12.96 6.21 18.73
CA ARG A 323 14.00 5.98 17.72
C ARG A 323 13.39 5.64 16.35
N GLY A 324 12.34 4.83 16.33
CA GLY A 324 11.60 4.52 15.10
C GLY A 324 11.00 5.78 14.46
N HIS A 325 10.45 6.68 15.27
CA HIS A 325 9.94 7.98 14.80
C HIS A 325 11.05 8.89 14.26
N GLU A 326 12.18 8.97 14.96
CA GLU A 326 13.36 9.73 14.50
C GLU A 326 13.88 9.21 13.15
N ARG A 327 13.97 7.88 13.02
CA ARG A 327 14.33 7.21 11.76
C ARG A 327 13.34 7.55 10.64
N TYR A 328 12.03 7.49 10.92
CA TYR A 328 10.98 7.84 9.99
C TYR A 328 11.10 9.30 9.50
N LEU A 329 11.25 10.26 10.38
CA LEU A 329 11.39 11.68 10.03
C LEU A 329 12.59 11.92 9.11
N LYS A 330 13.68 11.21 9.35
CA LYS A 330 14.90 11.34 8.56
C LYS A 330 14.75 10.79 7.14
N GLU A 331 14.04 9.65 6.96
CA GLU A 331 14.12 8.90 5.71
C GLU A 331 12.78 8.53 5.07
N PHE A 332 11.68 8.44 5.84
CA PHE A 332 10.45 7.79 5.35
C PHE A 332 9.23 8.70 5.27
N THR A 333 9.41 10.02 5.26
CA THR A 333 8.29 10.93 4.96
C THR A 333 7.93 10.87 3.48
N TRP A 334 6.67 11.15 3.11
CA TRP A 334 6.28 11.25 1.71
C TRP A 334 7.11 12.29 0.95
N GLN A 335 7.51 13.38 1.62
CA GLN A 335 8.38 14.36 1.00
C GLN A 335 9.71 13.72 0.53
N LYS A 336 10.36 12.91 1.37
CA LYS A 336 11.60 12.20 1.00
C LYS A 336 11.39 11.23 -0.15
N ARG A 337 10.24 10.53 -0.18
CA ARG A 337 9.92 9.62 -1.29
C ARG A 337 9.73 10.37 -2.60
N VAL A 338 9.02 11.50 -2.55
CA VAL A 338 8.77 12.33 -3.74
C VAL A 338 10.05 13.01 -4.24
N GLU A 339 10.92 13.51 -3.36
CA GLU A 339 12.24 14.03 -3.72
C GLU A 339 13.06 12.99 -4.52
N GLU A 340 13.02 11.72 -4.07
CA GLU A 340 13.69 10.61 -4.77
C GLU A 340 13.03 10.30 -6.13
N MET A 341 11.68 10.28 -6.19
CA MET A 341 10.94 10.10 -7.45
C MET A 341 11.30 11.20 -8.46
N VAL A 342 11.24 12.47 -8.08
CA VAL A 342 11.51 13.60 -8.97
C VAL A 342 12.92 13.53 -9.52
N LYS A 343 13.92 13.27 -8.68
CA LYS A 343 15.31 13.09 -9.12
C LYS A 343 15.45 12.05 -10.22
N ARG A 344 14.70 10.95 -10.15
CA ARG A 344 14.72 9.89 -11.18
C ARG A 344 13.87 10.23 -12.41
N MET A 345 12.77 10.96 -12.23
CA MET A 345 11.93 11.40 -13.34
C MET A 345 12.63 12.44 -14.24
N GLU A 346 13.58 13.19 -13.68
CA GLU A 346 14.36 14.20 -14.40
C GLU A 346 15.65 13.65 -15.02
N ALA A 347 16.10 12.48 -14.57
CA ALA A 347 17.25 11.79 -15.18
C ALA A 347 16.86 11.15 -16.52
#